data_f02301617499b74f364254cdc140bfad
#
_entry.id   f02301617499b74f364254cdc140bfad
#
_cell.length_a   1.000
_cell.length_b   1.000
_cell.length_c   1.000
_cell.angle_alpha   90.00
_cell.angle_beta   90.00
_cell.angle_gamma   90.00
#
_symmetry.space_group_name_H-M   'P 1'
#
loop_
_entity.id
_entity.type
_entity.pdbx_description
1 polymer ?
#
loop_
_entity_poly.entity_id
_entity_poly.type
_entity_poly.pdbx_seq_one_letter_code
_entity_poly.pdbx_strand_id
1 'polypeptide(L)'
;MFIKNIEIPKLEKDDSLLFVDNDAIDKGKVFGAEDKDAFDILFSRVKTEATTDVKVHAAKMEQFLSQFKFNENARMLSVVVHDDLDGQSLFIGHVGILVPSEDGYLFVEKLTFEEPYQAIKFATKEDCYKYLDTKYENYTGEGLAKPFIMDNDKWVQF
;
A
#
# COMPACT_ATOMS: atom_id res chain seq x y z
N MET A 1 -2.60 7.76 -14.21
CA MET A 1 -2.09 7.77 -12.87
C MET A 1 -2.72 6.65 -12.06
N PHE A 2 -1.99 6.10 -11.12
CA PHE A 2 -2.31 4.93 -10.33
C PHE A 2 -3.70 4.97 -9.66
N ILE A 3 -4.01 6.02 -8.90
CA ILE A 3 -5.31 6.13 -8.20
C ILE A 3 -6.50 6.11 -9.16
N LYS A 4 -6.35 6.65 -10.36
CA LYS A 4 -7.42 6.64 -11.38
C LYS A 4 -7.74 5.26 -11.96
N ASN A 5 -6.88 4.27 -11.71
CA ASN A 5 -7.10 2.87 -12.09
C ASN A 5 -7.71 2.02 -10.96
N ILE A 6 -8.02 2.64 -9.83
CA ILE A 6 -8.65 1.98 -8.69
C ILE A 6 -10.04 2.59 -8.51
N GLU A 7 -11.06 1.77 -8.62
CA GLU A 7 -12.43 2.17 -8.26
C GLU A 7 -12.58 2.09 -6.74
N ILE A 8 -12.76 3.23 -6.11
CA ILE A 8 -12.87 3.35 -4.66
C ILE A 8 -14.34 3.57 -4.30
N PRO A 9 -14.93 2.71 -3.48
CA PRO A 9 -16.30 2.91 -3.03
C PRO A 9 -16.41 4.21 -2.20
N LYS A 10 -17.59 4.81 -2.17
CA LYS A 10 -17.88 5.93 -1.27
C LYS A 10 -17.91 5.40 0.16
N LEU A 11 -16.77 5.47 0.83
CA LEU A 11 -16.65 5.19 2.25
C LEU A 11 -16.78 6.52 3.03
N GLU A 12 -17.43 6.46 4.18
CA GLU A 12 -17.44 7.60 5.09
C GLU A 12 -16.02 7.81 5.63
N LYS A 13 -15.56 9.06 5.63
CA LYS A 13 -14.31 9.44 6.26
C LYS A 13 -14.47 9.30 7.76
N ASP A 14 -13.51 8.66 8.38
CA ASP A 14 -13.38 8.60 9.84
C ASP A 14 -12.02 9.18 10.28
N ASP A 15 -11.74 9.13 11.58
CA ASP A 15 -10.50 9.64 12.16
C ASP A 15 -9.28 8.73 11.88
N SER A 16 -9.42 7.75 10.96
CA SER A 16 -8.36 6.81 10.59
C SER A 16 -7.38 7.36 9.54
N LEU A 17 -7.58 8.57 9.03
CA LEU A 17 -6.71 9.19 8.04
C LEU A 17 -5.28 9.36 8.53
N LEU A 18 -4.32 8.78 7.81
CA LEU A 18 -2.89 8.84 8.13
C LEU A 18 -2.23 10.11 7.63
N PHE A 19 -2.64 10.56 6.45
CA PHE A 19 -2.08 11.73 5.79
C PHE A 19 -3.19 12.66 5.29
N VAL A 20 -3.07 13.91 5.65
CA VAL A 20 -3.81 15.02 5.03
C VAL A 20 -2.76 15.96 4.44
N ASP A 21 -2.04 15.51 3.41
CA ASP A 21 -1.16 16.40 2.66
C ASP A 21 -1.96 17.16 1.61
N ASN A 22 -2.63 18.20 2.07
CA ASN A 22 -3.35 19.12 1.20
C ASN A 22 -2.41 19.85 0.23
N ASP A 23 -1.16 20.11 0.63
CA ASP A 23 -0.22 20.93 -0.11
C ASP A 23 0.28 20.24 -1.39
N ALA A 24 0.57 18.94 -1.35
CA ALA A 24 1.05 18.21 -2.53
C ALA A 24 -0.03 18.05 -3.58
N ILE A 25 -1.28 17.86 -3.15
CA ILE A 25 -2.44 17.70 -4.03
C ILE A 25 -2.87 19.05 -4.61
N ASP A 26 -2.93 20.11 -3.79
CA ASP A 26 -3.35 21.45 -4.20
C ASP A 26 -2.33 22.15 -5.12
N LYS A 27 -1.04 21.95 -4.89
CA LYS A 27 0.02 22.50 -5.75
C LYS A 27 0.10 21.88 -7.13
N GLY A 28 -0.24 20.61 -7.25
CA GLY A 28 -0.20 19.90 -8.52
C GLY A 28 -1.36 20.23 -9.46
N LYS A 29 -2.50 20.66 -8.96
CA LYS A 29 -3.79 20.83 -9.70
C LYS A 29 -4.13 19.65 -10.63
N VAL A 30 -3.54 18.48 -10.36
CA VAL A 30 -3.65 17.27 -11.19
C VAL A 30 -4.81 16.40 -10.72
N PHE A 31 -5.23 16.60 -9.47
CA PHE A 31 -6.26 15.80 -8.81
C PHE A 31 -7.43 16.68 -8.38
N GLY A 32 -8.64 16.17 -8.59
CA GLY A 32 -9.86 16.75 -8.03
C GLY A 32 -10.08 16.32 -6.57
N ALA A 33 -11.12 16.89 -5.96
CA ALA A 33 -11.53 16.52 -4.60
C ALA A 33 -11.84 15.00 -4.48
N GLU A 34 -12.44 14.41 -5.51
CA GLU A 34 -12.76 12.98 -5.55
C GLU A 34 -11.49 12.11 -5.54
N ASP A 35 -10.44 12.51 -6.28
CA ASP A 35 -9.15 11.78 -6.28
C ASP A 35 -8.48 11.88 -4.90
N LYS A 36 -8.60 13.04 -4.22
CA LYS A 36 -8.09 13.23 -2.87
C LYS A 36 -8.81 12.35 -1.86
N ASP A 37 -10.14 12.35 -1.89
CA ASP A 37 -10.94 11.52 -0.99
C ASP A 37 -10.64 10.03 -1.18
N ALA A 38 -10.47 9.60 -2.42
CA ALA A 38 -10.07 8.26 -2.76
C ALA A 38 -8.68 7.90 -2.20
N PHE A 39 -7.72 8.82 -2.32
CA PHE A 39 -6.39 8.66 -1.75
C PHE A 39 -6.44 8.54 -0.22
N ASP A 40 -7.14 9.45 0.43
CA ASP A 40 -7.27 9.48 1.89
C ASP A 40 -7.85 8.17 2.43
N ILE A 41 -8.87 7.61 1.77
CA ILE A 41 -9.50 6.34 2.16
C ILE A 41 -8.52 5.18 1.94
N LEU A 42 -7.89 5.07 0.76
CA LEU A 42 -6.98 3.95 0.43
C LEU A 42 -5.79 3.87 1.39
N PHE A 43 -5.26 5.02 1.80
CA PHE A 43 -4.11 5.12 2.71
C PHE A 43 -4.49 5.43 4.16
N SER A 44 -5.75 5.15 4.54
CA SER A 44 -6.18 5.29 5.94
C SER A 44 -5.63 4.17 6.82
N ARG A 45 -5.66 4.39 8.12
CA ARG A 45 -5.37 3.36 9.12
C ARG A 45 -6.49 2.34 9.22
N VAL A 46 -6.13 1.07 9.31
CA VAL A 46 -7.05 -0.04 9.54
C VAL A 46 -6.86 -0.57 10.96
N LYS A 47 -7.86 -0.46 11.81
CA LYS A 47 -7.80 -0.96 13.19
C LYS A 47 -7.52 -2.47 13.21
N THR A 48 -6.65 -2.88 14.11
CA THR A 48 -6.26 -4.28 14.26
C THR A 48 -6.16 -4.70 15.73
N GLU A 49 -5.63 -5.89 15.99
CA GLU A 49 -5.46 -6.47 17.30
C GLU A 49 -4.01 -6.37 17.76
N ALA A 50 -3.78 -6.39 19.09
CA ALA A 50 -2.44 -6.43 19.68
C ALA A 50 -1.87 -7.86 19.55
N THR A 51 -1.39 -8.22 18.38
CA THR A 51 -0.77 -9.53 18.10
C THR A 51 0.39 -9.38 17.12
N THR A 52 1.35 -10.28 17.19
CA THR A 52 2.45 -10.38 16.21
C THR A 52 2.14 -11.36 15.08
N ASP A 53 0.95 -11.97 15.07
CA ASP A 53 0.53 -12.90 14.02
C ASP A 53 0.14 -12.16 12.75
N VAL A 54 1.02 -12.17 11.76
CA VAL A 54 0.81 -11.55 10.45
C VAL A 54 -0.48 -12.06 9.77
N LYS A 55 -0.91 -13.29 9.99
CA LYS A 55 -2.14 -13.84 9.38
C LYS A 55 -3.38 -13.07 9.80
N VAL A 56 -3.46 -12.68 11.07
CA VAL A 56 -4.57 -11.87 11.60
C VAL A 56 -4.62 -10.52 10.89
N HIS A 57 -3.47 -9.88 10.76
CA HIS A 57 -3.35 -8.57 10.11
C HIS A 57 -3.62 -8.63 8.61
N ALA A 58 -3.08 -9.64 7.94
CA ALA A 58 -3.29 -9.85 6.51
C ALA A 58 -4.77 -10.05 6.19
N ALA A 59 -5.49 -10.86 6.98
CA ALA A 59 -6.92 -11.05 6.79
C ALA A 59 -7.72 -9.73 6.91
N LYS A 60 -7.34 -8.85 7.84
CA LYS A 60 -7.96 -7.52 7.96
C LYS A 60 -7.67 -6.62 6.77
N MET A 61 -6.42 -6.63 6.28
CA MET A 61 -6.05 -5.86 5.09
C MET A 61 -6.71 -6.42 3.83
N GLU A 62 -6.84 -7.73 3.66
CA GLU A 62 -7.61 -8.33 2.57
C GLU A 62 -9.07 -7.87 2.61
N GLN A 63 -9.71 -7.93 3.79
CA GLN A 63 -11.08 -7.42 3.96
C GLN A 63 -11.20 -5.94 3.63
N PHE A 64 -10.27 -5.11 4.09
CA PHE A 64 -10.26 -3.68 3.79
C PHE A 64 -10.05 -3.43 2.30
N LEU A 65 -9.03 -4.03 1.69
CA LEU A 65 -8.68 -3.81 0.29
C LEU A 65 -9.67 -4.46 -0.69
N SER A 66 -10.42 -5.49 -0.28
CA SER A 66 -11.46 -6.10 -1.12
C SER A 66 -12.62 -5.14 -1.48
N GLN A 67 -12.72 -4.00 -0.81
CA GLN A 67 -13.71 -2.96 -1.11
C GLN A 67 -13.32 -2.13 -2.36
N PHE A 68 -12.08 -2.24 -2.81
CA PHE A 68 -11.56 -1.52 -3.96
C PHE A 68 -11.51 -2.43 -5.19
N LYS A 69 -11.60 -1.83 -6.36
CA LYS A 69 -11.44 -2.54 -7.62
C LYS A 69 -10.12 -2.16 -8.25
N PHE A 70 -9.21 -3.10 -8.31
CA PHE A 70 -7.87 -2.94 -8.84
C PHE A 70 -7.75 -3.30 -10.31
N ASN A 71 -6.74 -2.72 -10.99
CA ASN A 71 -6.41 -3.08 -12.35
C ASN A 71 -5.50 -4.32 -12.37
N GLU A 72 -5.84 -5.31 -13.19
CA GLU A 72 -5.08 -6.56 -13.32
C GLU A 72 -3.70 -6.39 -13.98
N ASN A 73 -3.58 -5.39 -14.87
CA ASN A 73 -2.34 -5.13 -15.62
C ASN A 73 -1.47 -4.03 -15.00
N ALA A 74 -1.97 -3.33 -13.99
CA ALA A 74 -1.22 -2.32 -13.23
C ALA A 74 -1.47 -2.58 -11.74
N ARG A 75 -0.79 -3.61 -11.22
CA ARG A 75 -1.01 -4.12 -9.87
C ARG A 75 -0.39 -3.21 -8.84
N MET A 76 -1.11 -2.91 -7.80
CA MET A 76 -0.59 -2.23 -6.63
C MET A 76 0.12 -3.24 -5.73
N LEU A 77 1.43 -3.09 -5.55
CA LEU A 77 2.15 -3.79 -4.49
C LEU A 77 2.30 -2.84 -3.30
N SER A 78 1.86 -3.26 -2.15
CA SER A 78 1.98 -2.48 -0.91
C SER A 78 2.64 -3.25 0.20
N VAL A 79 3.46 -2.55 0.97
CA VAL A 79 4.04 -3.03 2.22
C VAL A 79 3.18 -2.52 3.34
N VAL A 80 2.55 -3.42 4.07
CA VAL A 80 1.70 -3.07 5.22
C VAL A 80 2.54 -3.15 6.49
N VAL A 81 2.41 -2.12 7.31
CA VAL A 81 3.11 -1.99 8.59
C VAL A 81 2.10 -2.01 9.73
N HIS A 82 2.46 -2.71 10.82
CA HIS A 82 1.74 -2.69 12.08
C HIS A 82 2.30 -1.58 12.97
N ASP A 83 1.42 -0.77 13.55
CA ASP A 83 1.76 0.39 14.38
C ASP A 83 0.85 0.46 15.62
N ASP A 84 1.39 0.92 16.74
CA ASP A 84 0.69 1.03 18.02
C ASP A 84 0.81 2.41 18.69
N LEU A 85 1.31 3.42 17.97
CA LEU A 85 1.51 4.77 18.52
C LEU A 85 0.20 5.41 19.02
N ASP A 86 -0.88 5.26 18.25
CA ASP A 86 -2.21 5.78 18.56
C ASP A 86 -3.26 4.64 18.65
N GLY A 87 -2.86 3.49 19.19
CA GLY A 87 -3.63 2.26 19.20
C GLY A 87 -3.25 1.33 18.07
N GLN A 88 -3.70 0.09 18.15
CA GLN A 88 -3.32 -0.97 17.21
C GLN A 88 -3.89 -0.72 15.83
N SER A 89 -3.03 -0.46 14.84
CA SER A 89 -3.43 -0.17 13.47
C SER A 89 -2.48 -0.75 12.44
N LEU A 90 -3.00 -0.91 11.23
CA LEU A 90 -2.26 -1.27 10.03
C LEU A 90 -2.33 -0.10 9.05
N PHE A 91 -1.28 0.13 8.31
CA PHE A 91 -1.27 1.10 7.23
C PHE A 91 -0.33 0.70 6.10
N ILE A 92 -0.55 1.25 4.92
CA ILE A 92 0.35 1.08 3.79
C ILE A 92 1.56 2.00 3.99
N GLY A 93 2.68 1.42 4.43
CA GLY A 93 3.93 2.15 4.68
C GLY A 93 4.75 2.38 3.40
N HIS A 94 4.57 1.54 2.39
CA HIS A 94 5.18 1.70 1.07
C HIS A 94 4.26 1.18 -0.03
N VAL A 95 4.36 1.77 -1.22
CA VAL A 95 3.59 1.35 -2.38
C VAL A 95 4.35 1.54 -3.68
N GLY A 96 4.18 0.61 -4.61
CA GLY A 96 4.65 0.70 -5.97
C GLY A 96 3.70 0.03 -6.95
N ILE A 97 3.96 0.20 -8.24
CA ILE A 97 3.14 -0.34 -9.33
C ILE A 97 3.93 -1.38 -10.07
N LEU A 98 3.38 -2.59 -10.18
CA LEU A 98 3.93 -3.68 -10.96
C LEU A 98 3.15 -3.84 -12.26
N VAL A 99 3.84 -3.73 -13.39
CA VAL A 99 3.25 -3.91 -14.72
C VAL A 99 3.98 -5.03 -15.48
N PRO A 100 3.27 -5.81 -16.30
CA PRO A 100 3.92 -6.73 -17.22
C PRO A 100 4.82 -5.99 -18.21
N SER A 101 5.94 -6.61 -18.61
CA SER A 101 6.84 -6.14 -19.65
C SER A 101 7.18 -7.31 -20.58
N GLU A 102 7.86 -7.04 -21.72
CA GLU A 102 8.20 -8.08 -22.70
C GLU A 102 8.93 -9.29 -22.11
N ASP A 103 9.83 -9.05 -21.13
CA ASP A 103 10.67 -10.09 -20.52
C ASP A 103 10.45 -10.17 -18.99
N GLY A 104 9.23 -10.10 -18.50
CA GLY A 104 8.92 -10.18 -17.08
C GLY A 104 8.05 -9.03 -16.59
N TYR A 105 8.51 -8.33 -15.58
CA TYR A 105 7.74 -7.27 -14.92
C TYR A 105 8.59 -6.02 -14.68
N LEU A 106 7.97 -4.86 -14.77
CA LEU A 106 8.55 -3.59 -14.37
C LEU A 106 7.84 -3.10 -13.10
N PHE A 107 8.62 -2.90 -12.05
CA PHE A 107 8.13 -2.32 -10.80
C PHE A 107 8.56 -0.87 -10.70
N VAL A 108 7.60 0.03 -10.52
CA VAL A 108 7.82 1.47 -10.40
C VAL A 108 7.45 1.91 -9.00
N GLU A 109 8.41 2.46 -8.28
CA GLU A 109 8.23 2.97 -6.92
C GLU A 109 8.90 4.33 -6.73
N LYS A 110 8.52 5.03 -5.68
CA LYS A 110 9.21 6.21 -5.18
C LYS A 110 9.68 5.92 -3.75
N LEU A 111 11.00 5.98 -3.53
CA LEU A 111 11.60 5.57 -2.25
C LEU A 111 11.30 6.56 -1.12
N THR A 112 11.42 7.85 -1.42
CA THR A 112 11.12 8.95 -0.49
C THR A 112 10.48 10.11 -1.22
N PHE A 113 9.98 11.10 -0.49
CA PHE A 113 9.41 12.31 -1.09
C PHE A 113 10.42 13.11 -1.91
N GLU A 114 11.71 13.05 -1.56
CA GLU A 114 12.79 13.85 -2.15
C GLU A 114 13.46 13.13 -3.33
N GLU A 115 13.41 11.79 -3.38
CA GLU A 115 14.04 11.00 -4.42
C GLU A 115 13.17 10.87 -5.68
N PRO A 116 13.79 10.67 -6.85
CA PRO A 116 13.04 10.41 -8.08
C PRO A 116 12.34 9.05 -8.03
N TYR A 117 11.38 8.85 -8.92
CA TYR A 117 10.85 7.52 -9.18
C TYR A 117 11.98 6.62 -9.73
N GLN A 118 11.99 5.38 -9.27
CA GLN A 118 12.82 4.33 -9.86
C GLN A 118 11.93 3.25 -10.51
N ALA A 119 12.49 2.61 -11.53
CA ALA A 119 11.88 1.47 -12.19
C ALA A 119 12.86 0.29 -12.16
N ILE A 120 12.42 -0.84 -11.63
CA ILE A 120 13.22 -2.05 -11.49
C ILE A 120 12.57 -3.15 -12.31
N LYS A 121 13.37 -3.86 -13.10
CA LYS A 121 12.92 -5.01 -13.89
C LYS A 121 13.11 -6.30 -13.11
N PHE A 122 12.08 -7.14 -13.05
CA PHE A 122 12.09 -8.45 -12.41
C PHE A 122 11.70 -9.52 -13.43
N ALA A 123 12.30 -10.70 -13.33
CA ALA A 123 11.93 -11.84 -14.18
C ALA A 123 10.55 -12.38 -13.81
N THR A 124 10.22 -12.41 -12.52
CA THR A 124 8.95 -12.91 -12.00
C THR A 124 8.33 -11.93 -11.00
N LYS A 125 7.05 -12.10 -10.69
CA LYS A 125 6.40 -11.34 -9.60
C LYS A 125 6.99 -11.70 -8.25
N GLU A 126 7.30 -12.96 -8.05
CA GLU A 126 7.88 -13.50 -6.83
C GLU A 126 9.23 -12.84 -6.50
N ASP A 127 10.05 -12.52 -7.50
CA ASP A 127 11.30 -11.78 -7.32
C ASP A 127 11.05 -10.36 -6.80
N CYS A 128 10.01 -9.70 -7.32
CA CYS A 128 9.59 -8.38 -6.84
C CYS A 128 9.06 -8.44 -5.40
N TYR A 129 8.28 -9.47 -5.06
CA TYR A 129 7.77 -9.64 -3.70
C TYR A 129 8.91 -9.86 -2.70
N LYS A 130 9.88 -10.72 -3.03
CA LYS A 130 11.08 -10.96 -2.20
C LYS A 130 11.92 -9.70 -2.03
N TYR A 131 12.05 -8.90 -3.10
CA TYR A 131 12.72 -7.61 -3.01
C TYR A 131 12.08 -6.70 -1.97
N LEU A 132 10.75 -6.56 -1.99
CA LEU A 132 10.03 -5.76 -1.02
C LEU A 132 10.10 -6.34 0.39
N ASP A 133 9.93 -7.65 0.54
CA ASP A 133 10.02 -8.34 1.84
C ASP A 133 11.39 -8.10 2.48
N THR A 134 12.47 -8.37 1.76
CA THR A 134 13.83 -8.15 2.26
C THR A 134 14.12 -6.68 2.59
N LYS A 135 13.64 -5.76 1.75
CA LYS A 135 13.87 -4.33 1.94
C LYS A 135 13.22 -3.77 3.19
N TYR A 136 12.04 -4.29 3.54
CA TYR A 136 11.23 -3.78 4.63
C TYR A 136 11.15 -4.71 5.86
N GLU A 137 11.85 -5.86 5.87
CA GLU A 137 11.78 -6.87 6.95
C GLU A 137 12.04 -6.33 8.36
N ASN A 138 12.84 -5.26 8.47
CA ASN A 138 13.23 -4.65 9.73
C ASN A 138 12.35 -3.44 10.13
N TYR A 139 11.31 -3.13 9.37
CA TYR A 139 10.36 -2.06 9.72
C TYR A 139 9.32 -2.56 10.73
N THR A 140 9.79 -2.97 11.90
CA THR A 140 8.98 -3.49 12.99
C THR A 140 9.57 -3.08 14.33
N GLY A 141 8.82 -3.22 15.41
CA GLY A 141 9.21 -2.95 16.79
C GLY A 141 8.87 -4.10 17.72
N GLU A 142 9.22 -3.95 18.98
CA GLU A 142 8.86 -4.92 20.01
C GLU A 142 7.34 -5.02 20.15
N GLY A 143 6.80 -6.25 20.09
CA GLY A 143 5.36 -6.49 20.17
C GLY A 143 4.58 -6.23 18.88
N LEU A 144 5.22 -5.75 17.82
CA LEU A 144 4.59 -5.52 16.52
C LEU A 144 4.79 -6.71 15.57
N ALA A 145 3.83 -6.93 14.70
CA ALA A 145 3.98 -7.89 13.61
C ALA A 145 5.00 -7.39 12.58
N LYS A 146 5.68 -8.32 11.92
CA LYS A 146 6.53 -7.99 10.78
C LYS A 146 5.71 -7.38 9.65
N PRO A 147 6.28 -6.46 8.86
CA PRO A 147 5.67 -6.01 7.63
C PRO A 147 5.33 -7.16 6.70
N PHE A 148 4.30 -7.01 5.90
CA PHE A 148 3.89 -8.01 4.93
C PHE A 148 3.44 -7.35 3.61
N ILE A 149 3.47 -8.15 2.54
CA ILE A 149 3.23 -7.65 1.19
C ILE A 149 1.79 -7.98 0.77
N MET A 150 1.11 -6.98 0.22
CA MET A 150 -0.15 -7.16 -0.50
C MET A 150 0.07 -6.96 -1.99
N ASP A 151 -0.51 -7.82 -2.81
CA ASP A 151 -0.62 -7.68 -4.26
C ASP A 151 -2.09 -7.38 -4.59
N ASN A 152 -2.40 -6.12 -4.85
CA ASN A 152 -3.76 -5.59 -4.83
C ASN A 152 -4.42 -5.86 -3.46
N ASP A 153 -5.50 -6.65 -3.45
CA ASP A 153 -6.24 -7.06 -2.27
C ASP A 153 -5.83 -8.43 -1.69
N LYS A 154 -4.74 -9.02 -2.16
CA LYS A 154 -4.31 -10.36 -1.74
C LYS A 154 -2.99 -10.35 -0.99
N TRP A 155 -2.98 -11.04 0.14
CA TRP A 155 -1.75 -11.27 0.89
C TRP A 155 -0.80 -12.20 0.14
N VAL A 156 0.45 -11.74 -0.03
CA VAL A 156 1.54 -12.57 -0.60
C VAL A 156 2.13 -13.44 0.50
N GLN A 157 2.13 -14.75 0.28
CA GLN A 157 2.72 -15.73 1.20
C GLN A 157 3.95 -16.35 0.54
N PHE A 158 5.04 -16.46 1.29
CA PHE A 158 6.31 -17.07 0.88
C PHE A 158 6.43 -18.47 1.44
#